data_3d20deb6e02b9011e18e1bb57658edf8
#
_entry.id   3d20deb6e02b9011e18e1bb57658edf8
#
_cell.length_a   1.000
_cell.length_b   1.000
_cell.length_c   1.000
_cell.angle_alpha   90.00
_cell.angle_beta   90.00
_cell.angle_gamma   90.00
#
_symmetry.space_group_name_H-M   'P 1'
#
loop_
_entity.id
_entity.type
_entity.pdbx_description
1 polymer ?
#
loop_
_entity_poly.entity_id
_entity_poly.type
_entity_poly.pdbx_seq_one_letter_code
_entity_poly.pdbx_strand_id
1 'polypeptide(L)'
;MATILQLKKPDILGKLTGPAKKHLGIDIGNHTIKILELSTTAKGVDLVHHAVAPTPPGGFQVSVLAAQLKEMLQQHRIKTKQAVASLAGKGIATRRLTVTNIPEEEIQEAVRRQAEELFPFSLGDAMLAFQILERDDSGAQKKYEVLVAAATREKVVEHMAVLREAGLEPVGLMAEPHAVEQLWRSASLGEDEEGAIAVLDLGAHKTSIHIFEGGRLRFSRYVPTSGDAFTMALTGMIRAGERDIELNTAQAEKLKREHGISSVKDRGKTGEGIPLSQLAVRLRPVLEKLETEISRSCDYYSFQFQGETITRLLLAGGGAQLKGIETFFTDRFDIRVEFLDPLASIIIQDS
;
A
#
# COMPACT_ATOMS: atom_id res chain seq x y z
N MET A 1 -21.60 -18.34 -7.24
CA MET A 1 -21.55 -17.10 -8.04
C MET A 1 -20.94 -16.00 -7.20
N ALA A 2 -19.94 -15.29 -7.72
CA ALA A 2 -19.33 -14.16 -7.02
C ALA A 2 -20.39 -13.06 -6.80
N THR A 3 -20.47 -12.54 -5.57
CA THR A 3 -21.33 -11.39 -5.27
C THR A 3 -20.62 -10.15 -5.78
N ILE A 4 -21.26 -9.41 -6.67
CA ILE A 4 -20.71 -8.14 -7.19
C ILE A 4 -21.50 -6.96 -6.61
N LEU A 5 -20.78 -5.97 -6.10
CA LEU A 5 -21.35 -4.77 -5.52
C LEU A 5 -20.91 -3.55 -6.32
N GLN A 6 -21.87 -2.72 -6.73
CA GLN A 6 -21.53 -1.40 -7.28
C GLN A 6 -21.18 -0.46 -6.12
N LEU A 7 -19.96 0.03 -6.11
CA LEU A 7 -19.55 1.05 -5.16
C LEU A 7 -20.01 2.41 -5.70
N LYS A 8 -20.86 3.10 -4.96
CA LYS A 8 -21.04 4.54 -5.19
C LYS A 8 -19.74 5.22 -4.87
N LYS A 9 -19.35 6.25 -5.67
CA LYS A 9 -18.21 7.10 -5.29
C LYS A 9 -18.38 7.44 -3.82
N PRO A 10 -17.42 7.12 -2.94
CA PRO A 10 -17.52 7.57 -1.57
C PRO A 10 -17.57 9.09 -1.65
N ASP A 11 -18.70 9.65 -1.23
CA ASP A 11 -18.87 11.11 -1.13
C ASP A 11 -18.09 11.58 0.10
N ILE A 12 -16.78 11.30 0.11
CA ILE A 12 -15.87 11.72 1.18
C ILE A 12 -15.75 13.25 1.17
N LEU A 13 -16.03 13.88 0.02
CA LEU A 13 -16.07 15.31 -0.19
C LEU A 13 -17.49 15.84 -0.46
N GLY A 14 -18.55 15.02 -0.28
CA GLY A 14 -19.93 15.42 -0.46
C GLY A 14 -20.27 16.59 0.42
N LYS A 15 -20.69 17.67 -0.24
CA LYS A 15 -21.12 18.97 0.25
C LYS A 15 -20.86 19.15 1.76
N LEU A 16 -19.77 19.79 2.09
CA LEU A 16 -19.24 20.14 3.40
C LEU A 16 -20.19 21.05 4.24
N THR A 17 -21.50 20.88 4.11
CA THR A 17 -22.53 21.70 4.77
C THR A 17 -23.18 21.02 5.98
N GLY A 18 -22.65 19.85 6.42
CA GLY A 18 -23.15 19.10 7.58
C GLY A 18 -22.20 19.18 8.79
N PRO A 19 -22.62 18.63 9.96
CA PRO A 19 -21.73 18.49 11.10
C PRO A 19 -20.52 17.62 10.74
N ALA A 20 -19.35 17.94 11.34
CA ALA A 20 -18.12 17.23 11.14
C ALA A 20 -18.31 15.71 11.30
N LYS A 21 -17.96 14.94 10.25
CA LYS A 21 -18.06 13.47 10.28
C LYS A 21 -16.70 12.90 10.56
N LYS A 22 -16.64 12.06 11.60
CA LYS A 22 -15.42 11.37 11.97
C LYS A 22 -15.43 9.92 11.48
N HIS A 23 -14.33 9.48 10.90
CA HIS A 23 -14.11 8.11 10.45
C HIS A 23 -12.72 7.64 10.86
N LEU A 24 -12.59 6.33 11.02
CA LEU A 24 -11.30 5.68 11.22
C LEU A 24 -10.81 5.08 9.91
N GLY A 25 -9.56 5.37 9.57
CA GLY A 25 -8.78 4.60 8.60
C GLY A 25 -7.93 3.59 9.36
N ILE A 26 -8.03 2.32 8.99
CA ILE A 26 -7.33 1.22 9.67
C ILE A 26 -6.51 0.44 8.67
N ASP A 27 -5.22 0.29 8.95
CA ASP A 27 -4.31 -0.58 8.22
C ASP A 27 -3.79 -1.69 9.15
N ILE A 28 -4.15 -2.94 8.84
CA ILE A 28 -3.68 -4.12 9.56
C ILE A 28 -2.53 -4.72 8.76
N GLY A 29 -1.34 -4.16 8.96
CA GLY A 29 -0.13 -4.66 8.33
C GLY A 29 0.47 -5.87 9.05
N ASN A 30 1.38 -6.58 8.39
CA ASN A 30 2.04 -7.76 8.97
C ASN A 30 3.01 -7.41 10.11
N HIS A 31 3.49 -6.18 10.19
CA HIS A 31 4.45 -5.73 11.21
C HIS A 31 3.88 -4.69 12.16
N THR A 32 2.98 -3.84 11.65
CA THR A 32 2.34 -2.78 12.44
C THR A 32 0.87 -2.63 12.06
N ILE A 33 0.04 -2.37 13.07
CA ILE A 33 -1.33 -1.89 12.90
C ILE A 33 -1.31 -0.37 13.02
N LYS A 34 -2.01 0.31 12.12
CA LYS A 34 -2.10 1.78 12.10
C LYS A 34 -3.57 2.20 12.14
N ILE A 35 -3.86 3.24 12.91
CA ILE A 35 -5.17 3.86 13.02
C ILE A 35 -5.01 5.36 12.80
N LEU A 36 -5.86 5.93 11.94
CA LEU A 36 -6.03 7.38 11.80
C LEU A 36 -7.50 7.72 12.09
N GLU A 37 -7.77 8.66 12.97
CA GLU A 37 -9.09 9.29 13.12
C GLU A 37 -9.09 10.60 12.36
N LEU A 38 -9.89 10.65 11.31
CA LEU A 38 -10.03 11.81 10.44
C LEU A 38 -11.39 12.46 10.65
N SER A 39 -11.42 13.79 10.66
CA SER A 39 -12.64 14.59 10.71
C SER A 39 -12.76 15.41 9.43
N THR A 40 -13.85 15.21 8.70
CA THR A 40 -14.13 16.01 7.50
C THR A 40 -14.92 17.25 7.91
N THR A 41 -14.39 18.44 7.59
CA THR A 41 -14.96 19.75 7.87
C THR A 41 -15.13 20.56 6.59
N ALA A 42 -15.78 21.71 6.68
CA ALA A 42 -15.88 22.64 5.55
C ALA A 42 -14.52 23.20 5.09
N LYS A 43 -13.49 23.11 5.93
CA LYS A 43 -12.14 23.61 5.64
C LYS A 43 -11.21 22.53 5.05
N GLY A 44 -11.62 21.25 5.09
CA GLY A 44 -10.80 20.13 4.63
C GLY A 44 -10.90 18.92 5.57
N VAL A 45 -9.86 18.12 5.59
CA VAL A 45 -9.74 16.92 6.42
C VAL A 45 -8.72 17.19 7.53
N ASP A 46 -9.18 17.06 8.77
CA ASP A 46 -8.34 17.21 9.96
C ASP A 46 -7.92 15.83 10.50
N LEU A 47 -6.65 15.67 10.87
CA LEU A 47 -6.18 14.54 11.67
C LEU A 47 -6.52 14.79 13.14
N VAL A 48 -7.37 13.93 13.71
CA VAL A 48 -7.82 14.05 15.12
C VAL A 48 -6.96 13.22 16.05
N HIS A 49 -6.78 11.92 15.70
CA HIS A 49 -5.92 11.01 16.43
C HIS A 49 -5.18 10.09 15.46
N HIS A 50 -4.02 9.62 15.89
CA HIS A 50 -3.30 8.55 15.22
C HIS A 50 -2.76 7.56 16.25
N ALA A 51 -2.63 6.31 15.84
CA ALA A 51 -2.03 5.26 16.67
C ALA A 51 -1.29 4.26 15.79
N VAL A 52 -0.14 3.80 16.26
CA VAL A 52 0.65 2.74 15.63
C VAL A 52 1.08 1.76 16.71
N ALA A 53 0.85 0.48 16.48
CA ALA A 53 1.31 -0.57 17.39
C ALA A 53 1.89 -1.75 16.60
N PRO A 54 2.79 -2.55 17.18
CA PRO A 54 3.23 -3.79 16.56
C PRO A 54 2.06 -4.74 16.32
N THR A 55 2.06 -5.42 15.18
CA THR A 55 1.13 -6.53 14.93
C THR A 55 1.54 -7.72 15.79
N PRO A 56 0.63 -8.32 16.54
CA PRO A 56 0.92 -9.52 17.34
C PRO A 56 1.49 -10.66 16.47
N PRO A 57 2.44 -11.42 16.97
CA PRO A 57 2.98 -12.57 16.24
C PRO A 57 1.94 -13.68 16.08
N GLY A 58 2.15 -14.57 15.09
CA GLY A 58 1.28 -15.74 14.86
C GLY A 58 0.35 -15.62 13.66
N GLY A 59 0.57 -14.61 12.81
CA GLY A 59 -0.21 -14.41 11.58
C GLY A 59 -1.56 -13.73 11.82
N PHE A 60 -2.45 -13.83 10.83
CA PHE A 60 -3.75 -13.18 10.88
C PHE A 60 -4.73 -14.00 11.74
N GLN A 61 -4.85 -13.65 13.01
CA GLN A 61 -5.80 -14.27 13.96
C GLN A 61 -6.82 -13.23 14.41
N VAL A 62 -8.10 -13.45 14.08
CA VAL A 62 -9.19 -12.49 14.26
C VAL A 62 -9.26 -11.99 15.71
N SER A 63 -9.34 -12.87 16.69
CA SER A 63 -9.49 -12.50 18.11
C SER A 63 -8.27 -11.74 18.67
N VAL A 64 -7.07 -12.12 18.23
CA VAL A 64 -5.82 -11.47 18.68
C VAL A 64 -5.71 -10.06 18.11
N LEU A 65 -5.99 -9.90 16.80
CA LEU A 65 -5.97 -8.60 16.14
C LEU A 65 -7.09 -7.68 16.64
N ALA A 66 -8.27 -8.22 16.91
CA ALA A 66 -9.39 -7.47 17.49
C ALA A 66 -9.07 -6.97 18.90
N ALA A 67 -8.43 -7.80 19.73
CA ALA A 67 -7.99 -7.40 21.07
C ALA A 67 -6.95 -6.27 20.99
N GLN A 68 -5.96 -6.38 20.10
CA GLN A 68 -4.95 -5.33 19.88
C GLN A 68 -5.58 -4.02 19.43
N LEU A 69 -6.50 -4.08 18.44
CA LEU A 69 -7.22 -2.88 17.97
C LEU A 69 -8.03 -2.23 19.10
N LYS A 70 -8.74 -3.04 19.89
CA LYS A 70 -9.53 -2.54 21.03
C LYS A 70 -8.65 -1.85 22.06
N GLU A 71 -7.49 -2.41 22.38
CA GLU A 71 -6.51 -1.80 23.27
C GLU A 71 -6.01 -0.46 22.73
N MET A 72 -5.62 -0.40 21.43
CA MET A 72 -5.18 0.85 20.78
C MET A 72 -6.25 1.94 20.86
N LEU A 73 -7.51 1.60 20.56
CA LEU A 73 -8.64 2.55 20.64
C LEU A 73 -8.82 3.09 22.07
N GLN A 74 -8.68 2.25 23.07
CA GLN A 74 -8.80 2.65 24.48
C GLN A 74 -7.62 3.54 24.93
N GLN A 75 -6.39 3.14 24.63
CA GLN A 75 -5.18 3.88 24.98
C GLN A 75 -5.16 5.29 24.41
N HIS A 76 -5.61 5.44 23.14
CA HIS A 76 -5.67 6.72 22.46
C HIS A 76 -7.03 7.44 22.61
N ARG A 77 -7.93 6.94 23.49
CA ARG A 77 -9.25 7.51 23.77
C ARG A 77 -10.12 7.76 22.54
N ILE A 78 -9.95 6.94 21.50
CA ILE A 78 -10.70 7.01 20.25
C ILE A 78 -12.11 6.46 20.49
N LYS A 79 -13.14 7.29 20.24
CA LYS A 79 -14.56 6.92 20.46
C LYS A 79 -15.31 6.67 19.16
N THR A 80 -14.78 7.09 18.04
CA THR A 80 -15.35 6.88 16.71
C THR A 80 -15.45 5.40 16.41
N LYS A 81 -16.60 4.97 15.87
CA LYS A 81 -16.91 3.57 15.57
C LYS A 81 -16.85 3.24 14.09
N GLN A 82 -17.21 4.20 13.24
CA GLN A 82 -17.21 4.00 11.79
C GLN A 82 -15.79 3.87 11.27
N ALA A 83 -15.50 2.71 10.65
CA ALA A 83 -14.15 2.37 10.21
C ALA A 83 -14.12 1.90 8.76
N VAL A 84 -13.11 2.36 8.03
CA VAL A 84 -12.68 1.82 6.74
C VAL A 84 -11.34 1.14 6.95
N ALA A 85 -11.18 -0.09 6.48
CA ALA A 85 -9.90 -0.77 6.54
C ALA A 85 -9.34 -1.06 5.14
N SER A 86 -8.01 -1.07 5.04
CA SER A 86 -7.32 -1.49 3.82
C SER A 86 -7.27 -3.02 3.73
N LEU A 87 -7.40 -3.53 2.50
CA LEU A 87 -7.14 -4.92 2.15
C LEU A 87 -5.91 -4.98 1.24
N ALA A 88 -4.95 -5.80 1.60
CA ALA A 88 -3.70 -5.88 0.88
C ALA A 88 -3.17 -7.32 0.72
N GLY A 89 -2.30 -7.54 -0.27
CA GLY A 89 -1.57 -8.77 -0.50
C GLY A 89 -2.27 -9.81 -1.37
N LYS A 90 -1.80 -11.07 -1.26
CA LYS A 90 -2.30 -12.19 -2.10
C LYS A 90 -3.81 -12.36 -1.94
N GLY A 91 -4.51 -12.59 -3.06
CA GLY A 91 -5.97 -12.75 -3.08
C GLY A 91 -6.73 -11.43 -3.18
N ILE A 92 -6.05 -10.31 -3.42
CA ILE A 92 -6.65 -9.00 -3.68
C ILE A 92 -6.04 -8.44 -4.96
N ALA A 93 -6.87 -7.96 -5.86
CA ALA A 93 -6.43 -7.31 -7.09
C ALA A 93 -7.43 -6.26 -7.55
N THR A 94 -6.93 -5.27 -8.28
CA THR A 94 -7.74 -4.26 -8.97
C THR A 94 -7.42 -4.28 -10.45
N ARG A 95 -8.41 -4.00 -11.28
CA ARG A 95 -8.26 -3.87 -12.74
C ARG A 95 -9.12 -2.73 -13.23
N ARG A 96 -8.65 -2.04 -14.26
CA ARG A 96 -9.46 -1.10 -15.04
C ARG A 96 -10.01 -1.79 -16.25
N LEU A 97 -11.27 -1.55 -16.54
CA LEU A 97 -11.99 -2.05 -17.70
C LEU A 97 -12.60 -0.89 -18.45
N THR A 98 -12.56 -0.98 -19.77
CA THR A 98 -13.37 -0.14 -20.64
C THR A 98 -14.56 -0.95 -21.11
N VAL A 99 -15.75 -0.48 -20.80
CA VAL A 99 -17.02 -1.09 -21.25
C VAL A 99 -17.67 -0.15 -22.24
N THR A 100 -18.01 -0.66 -23.41
CA THR A 100 -18.57 0.15 -24.52
C THR A 100 -19.89 -0.41 -25.01
N ASN A 101 -20.75 0.46 -25.50
CA ASN A 101 -22.00 0.09 -26.19
C ASN A 101 -23.01 -0.71 -25.38
N ILE A 102 -23.04 -0.50 -24.07
CA ILE A 102 -24.07 -1.12 -23.23
C ILE A 102 -24.77 -0.06 -22.38
N PRO A 103 -26.04 -0.29 -22.01
CA PRO A 103 -26.73 0.51 -21.00
C PRO A 103 -26.01 0.45 -19.65
N GLU A 104 -26.13 1.53 -18.86
CA GLU A 104 -25.49 1.58 -17.54
C GLU A 104 -25.94 0.44 -16.61
N GLU A 105 -27.20 0.01 -16.75
CA GLU A 105 -27.80 -1.08 -16.00
C GLU A 105 -27.13 -2.45 -16.25
N GLU A 106 -26.52 -2.61 -17.42
CA GLU A 106 -25.83 -3.85 -17.83
C GLU A 106 -24.33 -3.87 -17.48
N ILE A 107 -23.77 -2.75 -17.00
CA ILE A 107 -22.33 -2.66 -16.65
C ILE A 107 -21.96 -3.73 -15.64
N GLN A 108 -22.78 -3.98 -14.63
CA GLN A 108 -22.52 -4.99 -13.60
C GLN A 108 -22.30 -6.39 -14.20
N GLU A 109 -23.13 -6.77 -15.16
CA GLU A 109 -23.03 -8.08 -15.81
C GLU A 109 -21.84 -8.15 -16.79
N ALA A 110 -21.59 -7.06 -17.50
CA ALA A 110 -20.40 -6.95 -18.37
C ALA A 110 -19.11 -7.03 -17.56
N VAL A 111 -19.03 -6.33 -16.43
CA VAL A 111 -17.89 -6.42 -15.49
C VAL A 111 -17.71 -7.85 -14.99
N ARG A 112 -18.77 -8.54 -14.63
CA ARG A 112 -18.71 -9.95 -14.15
C ARG A 112 -18.09 -10.85 -15.21
N ARG A 113 -18.57 -10.78 -16.44
CA ARG A 113 -18.07 -11.63 -17.55
C ARG A 113 -16.61 -11.38 -17.85
N GLN A 114 -16.20 -10.09 -17.92
CA GLN A 114 -14.81 -9.74 -18.19
C GLN A 114 -13.87 -10.04 -16.99
N ALA A 115 -14.38 -9.97 -15.78
CA ALA A 115 -13.59 -10.21 -14.57
C ALA A 115 -13.05 -11.66 -14.49
N GLU A 116 -13.78 -12.65 -15.02
CA GLU A 116 -13.34 -14.06 -14.98
C GLU A 116 -11.99 -14.29 -15.68
N GLU A 117 -11.66 -13.48 -16.69
CA GLU A 117 -10.41 -13.57 -17.45
C GLU A 117 -9.29 -12.68 -16.89
N LEU A 118 -9.62 -11.76 -16.00
CA LEU A 118 -8.70 -10.67 -15.60
C LEU A 118 -8.01 -10.89 -14.25
N PHE A 119 -8.57 -11.73 -13.39
CA PHE A 119 -8.02 -11.93 -12.07
C PHE A 119 -7.24 -13.24 -11.95
N PRO A 120 -6.09 -13.24 -11.23
CA PRO A 120 -5.21 -14.40 -11.14
C PRO A 120 -5.70 -15.47 -10.15
N PHE A 121 -6.98 -15.42 -9.75
CA PHE A 121 -7.62 -16.36 -8.83
C PHE A 121 -9.08 -16.59 -9.20
N SER A 122 -9.63 -17.73 -8.77
CA SER A 122 -11.01 -18.09 -9.05
C SER A 122 -11.98 -17.07 -8.43
N LEU A 123 -12.92 -16.56 -9.23
CA LEU A 123 -13.98 -15.68 -8.77
C LEU A 123 -15.10 -16.40 -8.03
N GLY A 124 -15.15 -17.73 -8.04
CA GLY A 124 -16.16 -18.52 -7.32
C GLY A 124 -16.17 -18.22 -5.82
N ASP A 125 -14.99 -18.03 -5.24
CA ASP A 125 -14.77 -17.70 -3.82
C ASP A 125 -14.34 -16.25 -3.59
N ALA A 126 -14.57 -15.37 -4.57
CA ALA A 126 -14.22 -13.96 -4.46
C ALA A 126 -15.45 -13.07 -4.26
N MET A 127 -15.23 -11.92 -3.67
CA MET A 127 -16.13 -10.78 -3.68
C MET A 127 -15.61 -9.75 -4.68
N LEU A 128 -16.50 -9.30 -5.55
CA LEU A 128 -16.22 -8.26 -6.54
C LEU A 128 -16.90 -6.96 -6.12
N ALA A 129 -16.20 -5.87 -6.35
CA ALA A 129 -16.78 -4.54 -6.28
C ALA A 129 -16.32 -3.74 -7.49
N PHE A 130 -17.18 -2.85 -8.01
CA PHE A 130 -16.79 -1.98 -9.11
C PHE A 130 -17.26 -0.55 -8.90
N GLN A 131 -16.54 0.37 -9.52
CA GLN A 131 -16.86 1.80 -9.53
C GLN A 131 -16.70 2.33 -10.96
N ILE A 132 -17.69 3.06 -11.45
CA ILE A 132 -17.57 3.81 -12.70
C ILE A 132 -16.72 5.04 -12.42
N LEU A 133 -15.55 5.12 -13.05
CA LEU A 133 -14.62 6.23 -12.90
C LEU A 133 -14.99 7.38 -13.82
N GLU A 134 -15.25 7.05 -15.08
CA GLU A 134 -15.59 8.01 -16.14
C GLU A 134 -16.72 7.52 -17.02
N ARG A 135 -17.44 8.48 -17.59
CA ARG A 135 -18.46 8.28 -18.60
C ARG A 135 -18.11 9.19 -19.76
N ASP A 136 -18.01 8.62 -20.94
CA ASP A 136 -17.83 9.35 -22.15
C ASP A 136 -19.06 9.10 -23.08
N ASP A 137 -19.90 10.11 -23.13
CA ASP A 137 -21.10 10.14 -23.98
C ASP A 137 -20.88 11.03 -25.22
N SER A 138 -19.65 11.53 -25.47
CA SER A 138 -19.33 12.47 -26.55
C SER A 138 -19.28 11.82 -27.93
N GLY A 139 -19.09 10.50 -27.98
CA GLY A 139 -18.99 9.72 -29.22
C GLY A 139 -20.31 9.06 -29.64
N ALA A 140 -20.29 8.40 -30.81
CA ALA A 140 -21.41 7.58 -31.28
C ALA A 140 -21.70 6.37 -30.38
N GLN A 141 -20.75 6.03 -29.49
CA GLN A 141 -20.80 4.89 -28.61
C GLN A 141 -20.50 5.33 -27.17
N LYS A 142 -21.41 5.04 -26.26
CA LYS A 142 -21.18 5.25 -24.83
C LYS A 142 -19.99 4.41 -24.36
N LYS A 143 -19.09 5.03 -23.63
CA LYS A 143 -17.90 4.39 -23.08
C LYS A 143 -17.83 4.64 -21.58
N TYR A 144 -17.59 3.58 -20.83
CA TYR A 144 -17.42 3.64 -19.39
C TYR A 144 -16.03 3.15 -19.01
N GLU A 145 -15.29 3.92 -18.25
CA GLU A 145 -14.10 3.45 -17.57
C GLU A 145 -14.50 2.96 -16.18
N VAL A 146 -14.21 1.71 -15.89
CA VAL A 146 -14.65 1.02 -14.65
C VAL A 146 -13.45 0.48 -13.91
N LEU A 147 -13.31 0.83 -12.64
CA LEU A 147 -12.38 0.17 -11.71
C LEU A 147 -13.09 -1.04 -11.11
N VAL A 148 -12.48 -2.20 -11.20
CA VAL A 148 -12.95 -3.44 -10.57
C VAL A 148 -11.96 -3.87 -9.52
N ALA A 149 -12.43 -4.14 -8.32
CA ALA A 149 -11.67 -4.75 -7.24
C ALA A 149 -12.21 -6.15 -6.94
N ALA A 150 -11.31 -7.10 -6.76
CA ALA A 150 -11.63 -8.45 -6.35
C ALA A 150 -10.85 -8.81 -5.08
N ALA A 151 -11.50 -9.45 -4.13
CA ALA A 151 -10.88 -9.99 -2.93
C ALA A 151 -11.44 -11.38 -2.63
N THR A 152 -10.60 -12.29 -2.13
CA THR A 152 -11.12 -13.59 -1.65
C THR A 152 -12.11 -13.37 -0.51
N ARG A 153 -13.19 -14.15 -0.51
CA ARG A 153 -14.23 -14.06 0.51
C ARG A 153 -13.68 -14.22 1.92
N GLU A 154 -12.74 -15.16 2.10
CA GLU A 154 -12.05 -15.40 3.36
C GLU A 154 -11.44 -14.10 3.93
N LYS A 155 -10.62 -13.39 3.15
CA LYS A 155 -9.99 -12.14 3.59
C LYS A 155 -11.00 -11.06 3.96
N VAL A 156 -12.07 -10.92 3.18
CA VAL A 156 -13.12 -9.94 3.47
C VAL A 156 -13.80 -10.28 4.80
N VAL A 157 -14.17 -11.55 4.99
CA VAL A 157 -14.87 -12.01 6.22
C VAL A 157 -13.98 -11.86 7.44
N GLU A 158 -12.70 -12.24 7.35
CA GLU A 158 -11.73 -12.11 8.44
C GLU A 158 -11.51 -10.65 8.86
N HIS A 159 -11.28 -9.74 7.91
CA HIS A 159 -11.09 -8.31 8.23
C HIS A 159 -12.35 -7.69 8.83
N MET A 160 -13.54 -8.04 8.29
CA MET A 160 -14.80 -7.59 8.87
C MET A 160 -15.01 -8.11 10.29
N ALA A 161 -14.62 -9.36 10.57
CA ALA A 161 -14.70 -9.95 11.90
C ALA A 161 -13.78 -9.22 12.89
N VAL A 162 -12.52 -8.97 12.51
CA VAL A 162 -11.57 -8.20 13.35
C VAL A 162 -12.16 -6.85 13.75
N LEU A 163 -12.70 -6.10 12.80
CA LEU A 163 -13.28 -4.78 13.08
C LEU A 163 -14.49 -4.87 14.02
N ARG A 164 -15.42 -5.82 13.77
CA ARG A 164 -16.61 -6.01 14.60
C ARG A 164 -16.28 -6.48 16.00
N GLU A 165 -15.37 -7.43 16.17
CA GLU A 165 -14.92 -7.91 17.48
C GLU A 165 -14.17 -6.83 18.27
N ALA A 166 -13.47 -5.89 17.58
CA ALA A 166 -12.90 -4.72 18.21
C ALA A 166 -13.95 -3.66 18.64
N GLY A 167 -15.25 -3.89 18.35
CA GLY A 167 -16.35 -2.99 18.67
C GLY A 167 -16.50 -1.82 17.70
N LEU A 168 -16.04 -2.00 16.47
CA LEU A 168 -16.16 -1.03 15.38
C LEU A 168 -17.31 -1.39 14.44
N GLU A 169 -17.76 -0.39 13.68
CA GLU A 169 -18.73 -0.49 12.61
C GLU A 169 -18.00 -0.38 11.27
N PRO A 170 -17.69 -1.50 10.59
CA PRO A 170 -17.02 -1.42 9.31
C PRO A 170 -17.97 -0.84 8.25
N VAL A 171 -17.66 0.35 7.77
CA VAL A 171 -18.42 1.03 6.71
C VAL A 171 -17.82 0.79 5.32
N GLY A 172 -16.60 0.24 5.25
CA GLY A 172 -15.97 -0.15 4.00
C GLY A 172 -14.69 -0.94 4.19
N LEU A 173 -14.37 -1.74 3.18
CA LEU A 173 -13.06 -2.32 2.96
C LEU A 173 -12.55 -1.82 1.60
N MET A 174 -11.32 -1.39 1.55
CA MET A 174 -10.72 -0.79 0.37
C MET A 174 -9.49 -1.58 -0.06
N ALA A 175 -9.41 -1.98 -1.32
CA ALA A 175 -8.20 -2.58 -1.85
C ALA A 175 -7.05 -1.56 -1.80
N GLU A 176 -5.86 -1.96 -1.33
CA GLU A 176 -4.69 -1.09 -1.16
C GLU A 176 -4.40 -0.22 -2.39
N PRO A 177 -4.37 -0.75 -3.64
CA PRO A 177 -4.10 0.09 -4.80
C PRO A 177 -5.11 1.23 -4.97
N HIS A 178 -6.37 0.97 -4.62
CA HIS A 178 -7.41 1.99 -4.67
C HIS A 178 -7.27 3.01 -3.53
N ALA A 179 -6.87 2.57 -2.34
CA ALA A 179 -6.59 3.48 -1.22
C ALA A 179 -5.45 4.45 -1.55
N VAL A 180 -4.38 3.94 -2.18
CA VAL A 180 -3.26 4.77 -2.64
C VAL A 180 -3.72 5.74 -3.75
N GLU A 181 -4.59 5.30 -4.67
CA GLU A 181 -5.15 6.19 -5.70
C GLU A 181 -6.03 7.30 -5.10
N GLN A 182 -6.82 7.02 -4.07
CA GLN A 182 -7.61 8.04 -3.39
C GLN A 182 -6.73 9.06 -2.66
N LEU A 183 -5.67 8.60 -2.00
CA LEU A 183 -4.67 9.48 -1.38
C LEU A 183 -4.05 10.39 -2.45
N TRP A 184 -3.60 9.81 -3.57
CA TRP A 184 -2.99 10.52 -4.69
C TRP A 184 -3.87 11.64 -5.20
N ARG A 185 -5.13 11.35 -5.47
CA ARG A 185 -6.12 12.32 -5.95
C ARG A 185 -6.48 13.38 -4.91
N SER A 186 -6.58 13.01 -3.63
CA SER A 186 -6.92 13.98 -2.57
C SER A 186 -5.81 14.99 -2.31
N ALA A 187 -4.57 14.62 -2.59
CA ALA A 187 -3.41 15.49 -2.45
C ALA A 187 -3.04 16.21 -3.76
N SER A 188 -3.82 16.03 -4.84
CA SER A 188 -3.53 16.55 -6.20
C SER A 188 -2.09 16.28 -6.66
N LEU A 189 -1.57 15.11 -6.28
CA LEU A 189 -0.21 14.73 -6.62
C LEU A 189 -0.09 14.38 -8.10
N GLY A 190 0.87 14.99 -8.78
CA GLY A 190 1.21 14.64 -10.16
C GLY A 190 0.18 15.03 -11.22
N GLU A 191 -0.80 15.90 -10.91
CA GLU A 191 -1.78 16.36 -11.91
C GLU A 191 -1.12 17.22 -12.99
N ASP A 192 -0.13 18.03 -12.62
CA ASP A 192 0.60 18.96 -13.51
C ASP A 192 2.01 18.42 -13.89
N GLU A 193 2.36 17.19 -13.55
CA GLU A 193 3.68 16.63 -13.85
C GLU A 193 3.67 15.93 -15.21
N GLU A 194 4.68 16.24 -16.04
CA GLU A 194 4.98 15.50 -17.24
C GLU A 194 5.55 14.12 -16.89
N GLY A 195 5.10 13.08 -17.60
CA GLY A 195 5.56 11.72 -17.38
C GLY A 195 4.76 10.95 -16.35
N ALA A 196 5.23 9.76 -16.05
CA ALA A 196 4.62 8.86 -15.08
C ALA A 196 5.43 8.84 -13.77
N ILE A 197 4.74 8.59 -12.67
CA ILE A 197 5.32 8.52 -11.32
C ILE A 197 5.12 7.11 -10.78
N ALA A 198 6.20 6.49 -10.32
CA ALA A 198 6.14 5.22 -9.61
C ALA A 198 6.09 5.46 -8.09
N VAL A 199 5.22 4.73 -7.39
CA VAL A 199 5.19 4.66 -5.93
C VAL A 199 5.60 3.27 -5.50
N LEU A 200 6.64 3.16 -4.69
CA LEU A 200 7.13 1.93 -4.10
C LEU A 200 6.75 1.88 -2.63
N ASP A 201 5.71 1.14 -2.30
CA ASP A 201 5.33 0.87 -0.89
C ASP A 201 6.07 -0.36 -0.40
N LEU A 202 7.21 -0.14 0.27
CA LEU A 202 8.08 -1.18 0.79
C LEU A 202 7.61 -1.62 2.19
N GLY A 203 6.74 -2.60 2.23
CA GLY A 203 6.22 -3.20 3.44
C GLY A 203 7.15 -4.27 4.05
N ALA A 204 6.74 -4.85 5.19
CA ALA A 204 7.51 -5.89 5.86
C ALA A 204 7.55 -7.19 5.04
N HIS A 205 6.41 -7.72 4.60
CA HIS A 205 6.31 -9.02 3.91
C HIS A 205 6.15 -8.91 2.39
N LYS A 206 5.82 -7.74 1.89
CA LYS A 206 5.60 -7.47 0.46
C LYS A 206 5.98 -6.04 0.12
N THR A 207 6.26 -5.83 -1.14
CA THR A 207 6.37 -4.49 -1.71
C THR A 207 5.29 -4.32 -2.76
N SER A 208 4.63 -3.17 -2.77
CA SER A 208 3.67 -2.80 -3.81
C SER A 208 4.31 -1.76 -4.73
N ILE A 209 4.11 -1.93 -6.03
CA ILE A 209 4.53 -0.97 -7.05
C ILE A 209 3.27 -0.43 -7.69
N HIS A 210 3.08 0.88 -7.63
CA HIS A 210 1.97 1.60 -8.24
C HIS A 210 2.52 2.62 -9.21
N ILE A 211 2.00 2.68 -10.44
CA ILE A 211 2.41 3.67 -11.45
C ILE A 211 1.22 4.55 -11.78
N PHE A 212 1.44 5.85 -11.64
CA PHE A 212 0.47 6.90 -11.89
C PHE A 212 0.88 7.69 -13.13
N GLU A 213 -0.09 8.08 -13.94
CA GLU A 213 0.05 8.92 -15.13
C GLU A 213 -1.18 9.82 -15.22
N GLY A 214 -0.97 11.13 -15.38
CA GLY A 214 -2.05 12.11 -15.40
C GLY A 214 -2.98 12.05 -14.19
N GLY A 215 -2.41 11.91 -12.98
CA GLY A 215 -3.16 11.84 -11.73
C GLY A 215 -3.93 10.54 -11.49
N ARG A 216 -3.75 9.48 -12.30
CA ARG A 216 -4.52 8.23 -12.25
C ARG A 216 -3.62 7.01 -12.08
N LEU A 217 -4.05 6.05 -11.26
CA LEU A 217 -3.40 4.76 -11.17
C LEU A 217 -3.56 3.98 -12.47
N ARG A 218 -2.45 3.72 -13.18
CA ARG A 218 -2.41 2.95 -14.44
C ARG A 218 -2.04 1.50 -14.22
N PHE A 219 -1.10 1.26 -13.31
CA PHE A 219 -0.58 -0.07 -13.04
C PHE A 219 -0.34 -0.29 -11.56
N SER A 220 -0.59 -1.51 -11.10
CA SER A 220 -0.29 -1.91 -9.72
C SER A 220 0.02 -3.40 -9.66
N ARG A 221 1.10 -3.75 -8.95
CA ARG A 221 1.45 -5.14 -8.65
C ARG A 221 2.18 -5.27 -7.33
N TYR A 222 2.16 -6.49 -6.80
CA TYR A 222 2.96 -6.89 -5.64
C TYR A 222 4.21 -7.64 -6.08
N VAL A 223 5.32 -7.39 -5.40
CA VAL A 223 6.56 -8.14 -5.52
C VAL A 223 6.96 -8.74 -4.17
N PRO A 224 7.60 -9.93 -4.16
CA PRO A 224 7.88 -10.64 -2.92
C PRO A 224 9.09 -10.09 -2.15
N THR A 225 9.95 -9.27 -2.80
CA THR A 225 11.10 -8.65 -2.14
C THR A 225 10.58 -7.55 -1.20
N SER A 226 10.92 -7.64 0.08
CA SER A 226 10.31 -6.84 1.14
C SER A 226 11.29 -6.55 2.29
N GLY A 227 10.83 -5.82 3.29
CA GLY A 227 11.61 -5.53 4.50
C GLY A 227 12.20 -6.77 5.18
N ASP A 228 11.43 -7.88 5.22
CA ASP A 228 11.89 -9.13 5.82
C ASP A 228 12.98 -9.82 4.99
N ALA A 229 12.98 -9.67 3.68
CA ALA A 229 14.05 -10.20 2.84
C ALA A 229 15.40 -9.58 3.20
N PHE A 230 15.42 -8.27 3.50
CA PHE A 230 16.63 -7.60 4.00
C PHE A 230 17.05 -8.12 5.38
N THR A 231 16.10 -8.31 6.30
CA THR A 231 16.38 -8.87 7.63
C THR A 231 16.94 -10.28 7.52
N MET A 232 16.31 -11.14 6.71
CA MET A 232 16.75 -12.52 6.51
C MET A 232 18.12 -12.62 5.86
N ALA A 233 18.48 -11.70 4.96
CA ALA A 233 19.82 -11.64 4.36
C ALA A 233 20.92 -11.39 5.39
N LEU A 234 20.60 -10.75 6.51
CA LEU A 234 21.55 -10.48 7.59
C LEU A 234 21.61 -11.60 8.64
N THR A 235 20.65 -12.55 8.68
CA THR A 235 20.65 -13.65 9.66
C THR A 235 21.77 -14.66 9.42
N GLY A 236 22.07 -15.46 10.44
CA GLY A 236 23.08 -16.53 10.41
C GLY A 236 24.49 -16.04 10.74
N MET A 237 25.49 -16.84 10.39
CA MET A 237 26.89 -16.57 10.73
C MET A 237 27.45 -15.39 9.95
N ILE A 238 28.05 -14.43 10.66
CA ILE A 238 28.72 -13.26 10.08
C ILE A 238 30.07 -13.04 10.76
N ARG A 239 31.08 -12.64 9.98
CA ARG A 239 32.42 -12.41 10.47
C ARG A 239 32.56 -11.05 11.16
N ALA A 240 33.02 -11.04 12.41
CA ALA A 240 33.29 -9.83 13.19
C ALA A 240 34.76 -9.79 13.62
N GLY A 241 35.65 -9.37 12.72
CA GLY A 241 37.09 -9.46 12.94
C GLY A 241 37.58 -10.90 12.92
N GLU A 242 38.12 -11.40 14.03
CA GLU A 242 38.59 -12.79 14.19
C GLU A 242 37.50 -13.75 14.70
N ARG A 243 36.31 -13.24 15.05
CA ARG A 243 35.19 -14.03 15.55
C ARG A 243 34.08 -14.16 14.53
N ASP A 244 33.37 -15.29 14.60
CA ASP A 244 32.12 -15.45 13.90
C ASP A 244 30.96 -15.23 14.90
N ILE A 245 29.98 -14.44 14.52
CA ILE A 245 28.80 -14.13 15.31
C ILE A 245 27.59 -14.70 14.59
N GLU A 246 26.74 -15.42 15.29
CA GLU A 246 25.45 -15.86 14.77
C GLU A 246 24.39 -14.78 15.08
N LEU A 247 23.77 -14.27 14.03
CA LEU A 247 22.70 -13.29 14.13
C LEU A 247 21.34 -13.96 14.01
N ASN A 248 20.51 -13.85 15.03
CA ASN A 248 19.09 -14.19 14.95
C ASN A 248 18.29 -13.05 14.27
N THR A 249 17.02 -13.31 13.95
CA THR A 249 16.16 -12.37 13.25
C THR A 249 16.04 -11.01 13.95
N ALA A 250 15.93 -11.00 15.28
CA ALA A 250 15.79 -9.75 16.05
C ALA A 250 17.07 -8.90 16.00
N GLN A 251 18.24 -9.55 16.09
CA GLN A 251 19.54 -8.88 15.97
C GLN A 251 19.76 -8.36 14.53
N ALA A 252 19.41 -9.17 13.53
CA ALA A 252 19.47 -8.79 12.13
C ALA A 252 18.56 -7.58 11.82
N GLU A 253 17.33 -7.59 12.35
CA GLU A 253 16.40 -6.45 12.20
C GLU A 253 16.95 -5.18 12.84
N LYS A 254 17.52 -5.29 14.04
CA LYS A 254 18.16 -4.16 14.72
C LYS A 254 19.29 -3.58 13.88
N LEU A 255 20.22 -4.42 13.41
CA LEU A 255 21.34 -3.99 12.57
C LEU A 255 20.88 -3.34 11.26
N LYS A 256 19.87 -3.92 10.62
CA LYS A 256 19.24 -3.35 9.42
C LYS A 256 18.75 -1.92 9.67
N ARG A 257 18.02 -1.69 10.76
CA ARG A 257 17.48 -0.36 11.11
C ARG A 257 18.56 0.64 11.48
N GLU A 258 19.56 0.22 12.23
CA GLU A 258 20.63 1.10 12.69
C GLU A 258 21.56 1.53 11.58
N HIS A 259 21.96 0.61 10.70
CA HIS A 259 23.02 0.83 9.72
C HIS A 259 22.51 0.98 8.27
N GLY A 260 21.35 0.38 7.91
CA GLY A 260 20.79 0.51 6.58
C GLY A 260 21.68 -0.08 5.48
N ILE A 261 21.68 0.57 4.33
CA ILE A 261 22.49 0.22 3.17
C ILE A 261 23.83 0.94 3.26
N SER A 262 24.84 0.21 3.70
CA SER A 262 26.22 0.72 3.77
C SER A 262 26.94 0.48 2.44
N SER A 263 28.01 1.22 2.20
CA SER A 263 28.90 0.97 1.07
C SER A 263 29.84 -0.22 1.35
N VAL A 264 30.14 -1.02 0.33
CA VAL A 264 31.18 -2.06 0.43
C VAL A 264 32.57 -1.49 0.74
N LYS A 265 32.77 -0.19 0.53
CA LYS A 265 34.00 0.55 0.86
C LYS A 265 33.97 1.12 2.27
N ASP A 266 32.87 1.00 3.00
CA ASP A 266 32.73 1.51 4.36
C ASP A 266 33.65 0.74 5.31
N ARG A 267 34.49 1.48 6.04
CA ARG A 267 35.43 0.95 7.02
C ARG A 267 34.88 0.93 8.45
N GLY A 268 33.65 1.41 8.64
CA GLY A 268 32.96 1.39 9.92
C GLY A 268 32.65 -0.02 10.40
N LYS A 269 32.31 -0.12 11.69
CA LYS A 269 31.88 -1.37 12.33
C LYS A 269 30.62 -1.11 13.16
N THR A 270 29.80 -2.13 13.32
CA THR A 270 28.69 -2.13 14.30
C THR A 270 29.22 -2.16 15.74
N GLY A 271 28.35 -1.96 16.71
CA GLY A 271 28.68 -2.12 18.13
C GLY A 271 29.21 -3.51 18.51
N GLU A 272 28.80 -4.54 17.76
CA GLU A 272 29.27 -5.92 17.91
C GLU A 272 30.59 -6.19 17.17
N GLY A 273 31.15 -5.19 16.46
CA GLY A 273 32.41 -5.28 15.72
C GLY A 273 32.29 -5.85 14.31
N ILE A 274 31.06 -6.00 13.77
CA ILE A 274 30.81 -6.46 12.41
C ILE A 274 31.15 -5.32 11.44
N PRO A 275 32.02 -5.53 10.42
CA PRO A 275 32.29 -4.54 9.42
C PRO A 275 31.05 -4.15 8.62
N LEU A 276 30.76 -2.86 8.43
CA LEU A 276 29.61 -2.39 7.66
C LEU A 276 29.66 -2.86 6.20
N SER A 277 30.85 -3.02 5.65
CA SER A 277 31.04 -3.62 4.32
C SER A 277 30.46 -5.04 4.20
N GLN A 278 30.44 -5.83 5.28
CA GLN A 278 29.81 -7.16 5.25
C GLN A 278 28.30 -7.08 5.24
N LEU A 279 27.70 -6.12 5.95
CA LEU A 279 26.25 -5.86 5.86
C LEU A 279 25.89 -5.47 4.42
N ALA A 280 26.70 -4.57 3.80
CA ALA A 280 26.52 -4.17 2.41
C ALA A 280 26.54 -5.36 1.44
N VAL A 281 27.52 -6.26 1.58
CA VAL A 281 27.63 -7.46 0.73
C VAL A 281 26.41 -8.36 0.88
N ARG A 282 25.89 -8.55 2.10
CA ARG A 282 24.71 -9.38 2.34
C ARG A 282 23.41 -8.77 1.84
N LEU A 283 23.25 -7.45 1.93
CA LEU A 283 22.05 -6.75 1.48
C LEU A 283 21.99 -6.57 -0.04
N ARG A 284 23.15 -6.55 -0.70
CA ARG A 284 23.27 -6.29 -2.14
C ARG A 284 22.38 -7.21 -3.01
N PRO A 285 22.34 -8.54 -2.84
CA PRO A 285 21.51 -9.40 -3.67
C PRO A 285 19.99 -9.08 -3.53
N VAL A 286 19.56 -8.66 -2.34
CA VAL A 286 18.16 -8.27 -2.09
C VAL A 286 17.82 -6.96 -2.78
N LEU A 287 18.76 -5.99 -2.75
CA LEU A 287 18.63 -4.71 -3.44
C LEU A 287 18.58 -4.90 -4.97
N GLU A 288 19.48 -5.69 -5.53
CA GLU A 288 19.54 -5.99 -6.97
C GLU A 288 18.28 -6.73 -7.45
N LYS A 289 17.73 -7.61 -6.60
CA LYS A 289 16.45 -8.27 -6.88
C LYS A 289 15.30 -7.27 -6.88
N LEU A 290 15.23 -6.39 -5.88
CA LEU A 290 14.18 -5.37 -5.79
C LEU A 290 14.24 -4.41 -6.98
N GLU A 291 15.44 -3.93 -7.33
CA GLU A 291 15.69 -3.12 -8.52
C GLU A 291 15.17 -3.81 -9.79
N THR A 292 15.54 -5.08 -9.99
CA THR A 292 15.09 -5.86 -11.15
C THR A 292 13.56 -5.94 -11.22
N GLU A 293 12.88 -6.12 -10.07
CA GLU A 293 11.41 -6.16 -10.03
C GLU A 293 10.79 -4.79 -10.34
N ILE A 294 11.43 -3.69 -9.90
CA ILE A 294 10.98 -2.34 -10.24
C ILE A 294 11.14 -2.10 -11.75
N SER A 295 12.35 -2.37 -12.31
CA SER A 295 12.62 -2.21 -13.75
C SER A 295 11.64 -2.99 -14.60
N ARG A 296 11.41 -4.28 -14.29
CA ARG A 296 10.42 -5.11 -14.99
C ARG A 296 9.00 -4.54 -14.92
N SER A 297 8.65 -3.88 -13.81
CA SER A 297 7.33 -3.27 -13.66
C SER A 297 7.19 -2.02 -14.53
N CYS A 298 8.25 -1.20 -14.60
CA CYS A 298 8.31 -0.03 -15.46
C CYS A 298 8.29 -0.43 -16.94
N ASP A 299 9.08 -1.43 -17.33
CA ASP A 299 9.10 -1.96 -18.71
C ASP A 299 7.74 -2.51 -19.14
N TYR A 300 7.11 -3.30 -18.24
CA TYR A 300 5.76 -3.84 -18.49
C TYR A 300 4.74 -2.72 -18.67
N TYR A 301 4.78 -1.71 -17.80
CA TYR A 301 3.90 -0.55 -17.89
C TYR A 301 4.09 0.18 -19.23
N SER A 302 5.33 0.51 -19.59
CA SER A 302 5.63 1.23 -20.83
C SER A 302 5.19 0.44 -22.06
N PHE A 303 5.42 -0.87 -22.08
CA PHE A 303 5.05 -1.73 -23.21
C PHE A 303 3.53 -1.95 -23.29
N GLN A 304 2.89 -2.33 -22.20
CA GLN A 304 1.48 -2.76 -22.18
C GLN A 304 0.50 -1.58 -22.31
N PHE A 305 0.86 -0.45 -21.73
CA PHE A 305 -0.02 0.71 -21.67
C PHE A 305 0.40 1.82 -22.65
N GLN A 306 1.51 1.63 -23.39
CA GLN A 306 2.13 2.70 -24.18
C GLN A 306 2.29 3.97 -23.36
N GLY A 307 2.61 3.77 -22.07
CA GLY A 307 2.65 4.81 -21.07
C GLY A 307 3.88 5.70 -21.20
N GLU A 308 3.81 6.83 -20.52
CA GLU A 308 4.90 7.79 -20.49
C GLU A 308 6.11 7.28 -19.71
N THR A 309 7.25 7.92 -19.90
CA THR A 309 8.47 7.61 -19.15
C THR A 309 8.27 7.88 -17.65
N ILE A 310 8.78 6.99 -16.81
CA ILE A 310 8.82 7.20 -15.36
C ILE A 310 9.85 8.30 -15.07
N THR A 311 9.39 9.41 -14.51
CA THR A 311 10.23 10.58 -14.18
C THR A 311 10.56 10.69 -12.70
N ARG A 312 9.78 10.02 -11.84
CA ARG A 312 9.93 10.11 -10.40
C ARG A 312 9.56 8.79 -9.70
N LEU A 313 10.29 8.46 -8.63
CA LEU A 313 10.00 7.33 -7.74
C LEU A 313 9.70 7.87 -6.34
N LEU A 314 8.53 7.59 -5.82
CA LEU A 314 8.15 7.91 -4.45
C LEU A 314 8.25 6.65 -3.57
N LEU A 315 8.90 6.80 -2.44
CA LEU A 315 9.11 5.74 -1.47
C LEU A 315 8.08 5.84 -0.34
N ALA A 316 7.41 4.74 -0.05
CA ALA A 316 6.43 4.62 1.01
C ALA A 316 6.67 3.32 1.80
N GLY A 317 5.95 3.16 2.93
CA GLY A 317 6.03 1.99 3.79
C GLY A 317 7.21 2.02 4.76
N GLY A 318 7.17 1.09 5.73
CA GLY A 318 8.20 1.03 6.79
C GLY A 318 9.59 0.68 6.29
N GLY A 319 9.68 -0.11 5.21
CA GLY A 319 10.96 -0.48 4.58
C GLY A 319 11.63 0.67 3.84
N ALA A 320 10.86 1.68 3.42
CA ALA A 320 11.41 2.89 2.80
C ALA A 320 12.30 3.70 3.78
N GLN A 321 12.14 3.49 5.09
CA GLN A 321 12.99 4.13 6.10
C GLN A 321 14.38 3.48 6.22
N LEU A 322 14.68 2.45 5.41
CA LEU A 322 16.00 1.84 5.37
C LEU A 322 17.03 2.88 4.90
N LYS A 323 17.94 3.24 5.79
CA LYS A 323 18.96 4.28 5.50
C LYS A 323 19.71 3.97 4.20
N GLY A 324 19.86 4.95 3.34
CA GLY A 324 20.56 4.83 2.07
C GLY A 324 19.74 4.25 0.91
N ILE A 325 18.46 3.88 1.11
CA ILE A 325 17.63 3.32 0.03
C ILE A 325 17.29 4.36 -1.03
N GLU A 326 17.05 5.61 -0.63
CA GLU A 326 16.79 6.73 -1.54
C GLU A 326 17.99 6.95 -2.47
N THR A 327 19.19 7.10 -1.88
CA THR A 327 20.44 7.26 -2.62
C THR A 327 20.68 6.07 -3.55
N PHE A 328 20.46 4.84 -3.08
CA PHE A 328 20.62 3.64 -3.90
C PHE A 328 19.74 3.69 -5.16
N PHE A 329 18.47 4.05 -5.04
CA PHE A 329 17.58 4.11 -6.19
C PHE A 329 17.83 5.33 -7.07
N THR A 330 18.22 6.48 -6.50
CA THR A 330 18.64 7.66 -7.28
C THR A 330 19.81 7.33 -8.19
N ASP A 331 20.87 6.71 -7.62
CA ASP A 331 22.06 6.31 -8.37
C ASP A 331 21.76 5.25 -9.44
N ARG A 332 20.72 4.43 -9.23
CA ARG A 332 20.43 3.27 -10.06
C ARG A 332 19.51 3.57 -11.22
N PHE A 333 18.52 4.43 -11.00
CA PHE A 333 17.49 4.74 -12.00
C PHE A 333 17.72 6.08 -12.71
N ASP A 334 18.62 6.91 -12.22
CA ASP A 334 18.88 8.27 -12.72
C ASP A 334 17.60 9.11 -12.82
N ILE A 335 16.71 8.96 -11.84
CA ILE A 335 15.46 9.71 -11.69
C ILE A 335 15.37 10.31 -10.28
N ARG A 336 14.48 11.26 -10.12
CA ARG A 336 14.18 11.85 -8.80
C ARG A 336 13.52 10.81 -7.89
N VAL A 337 14.11 10.57 -6.72
CA VAL A 337 13.59 9.67 -5.68
C VAL A 337 13.27 10.47 -4.44
N GLU A 338 12.09 10.30 -3.86
CA GLU A 338 11.61 11.04 -2.71
C GLU A 338 10.72 10.18 -1.82
N PHE A 339 10.48 10.63 -0.60
CA PHE A 339 9.50 9.98 0.28
C PHE A 339 8.10 10.51 0.01
N LEU A 340 7.13 9.61 -0.10
CA LEU A 340 5.71 9.96 -0.15
C LEU A 340 5.27 10.43 1.24
N ASP A 341 4.79 11.66 1.33
CA ASP A 341 4.11 12.16 2.52
C ASP A 341 2.59 11.90 2.41
N PRO A 342 2.05 10.91 3.13
CA PRO A 342 0.62 10.60 3.06
C PRO A 342 -0.26 11.65 3.77
N LEU A 343 0.32 12.58 4.51
CA LEU A 343 -0.40 13.59 5.28
C LEU A 343 -0.32 14.99 4.64
N ALA A 344 0.35 15.15 3.49
CA ALA A 344 0.57 16.44 2.85
C ALA A 344 -0.70 17.26 2.58
N SER A 345 -1.85 16.59 2.38
CA SER A 345 -3.16 17.23 2.17
C SER A 345 -4.06 17.28 3.41
N ILE A 346 -3.55 16.82 4.56
CA ILE A 346 -4.32 16.71 5.81
C ILE A 346 -3.89 17.85 6.76
N ILE A 347 -4.86 18.51 7.35
CA ILE A 347 -4.61 19.54 8.35
C ILE A 347 -4.26 18.85 9.68
N ILE A 348 -3.02 19.01 10.12
CA ILE A 348 -2.59 18.54 11.44
C ILE A 348 -2.83 19.69 12.41
N GLN A 349 -3.78 19.51 13.34
CA GLN A 349 -3.99 20.47 14.40
C GLN A 349 -2.90 20.28 15.46
N ASP A 350 -2.15 21.32 15.76
CA ASP A 350 -1.24 21.35 16.89
C ASP A 350 -2.06 21.12 18.18
N SER A 351 -1.76 20.06 18.91
CA SER A 351 -2.43 19.65 20.17
C SER A 351 -1.81 20.34 21.38
#